data_9238b67ffb5119728e23d1d398f6fc6f
#
_entry.id   9238b67ffb5119728e23d1d398f6fc6f
#
_cell.length_a   1.000
_cell.length_b   1.000
_cell.length_c   1.000
_cell.angle_alpha   90.00
_cell.angle_beta   90.00
_cell.angle_gamma   90.00
#
_symmetry.space_group_name_H-M   'P 1'
#
loop_
_entity.id
_entity.type
_entity.pdbx_description
1 polymer ?
#
loop_
_entity_poly.entity_id
_entity_poly.type
_entity_poly.pdbx_seq_one_letter_code
_entity_poly.pdbx_strand_id
1 'polypeptide(L)'
;MEAAFLQFSKATGIYDFMNSAWGWPTVESLHFIGLSLLLGTVGIFDLRVLGVAPAIPLRALHRLIPFGVAGYFINVCTGIMFVTSVPDQYIYNPAFQSKLLCMAGAGINMLLFYRIAYTDLMVAEPSGLALKKARLFALISLICWLGVITGGRLITFYRPPYHWCFWCG
;
A
#
# COMPACT_ATOMS: atom_id res chain seq x y z
N MET A 1 21.83 3.02 10.91
CA MET A 1 20.90 3.00 9.78
C MET A 1 20.36 4.40 9.46
N GLU A 2 19.85 5.14 10.43
CA GLU A 2 19.32 6.51 10.24
C GLU A 2 20.29 7.45 9.52
N ALA A 3 21.55 7.49 9.96
CA ALA A 3 22.57 8.33 9.35
C ALA A 3 22.74 8.05 7.84
N ALA A 4 22.67 6.79 7.44
CA ALA A 4 22.78 6.41 6.02
C ALA A 4 21.58 6.90 5.19
N PHE A 5 20.36 6.78 5.72
CA PHE A 5 19.16 7.31 5.06
C PHE A 5 19.22 8.84 4.93
N LEU A 6 19.61 9.51 5.99
CA LEU A 6 19.74 10.96 5.99
C LEU A 6 20.84 11.45 5.03
N GLN A 7 21.97 10.73 4.98
CA GLN A 7 23.04 11.02 4.03
C GLN A 7 22.58 10.85 2.59
N PHE A 8 21.87 9.76 2.29
CA PHE A 8 21.28 9.54 0.97
C PHE A 8 20.31 10.67 0.60
N SER A 9 19.42 11.04 1.52
CA SER A 9 18.43 12.10 1.30
C SER A 9 19.09 13.46 1.02
N LYS A 10 20.16 13.80 1.73
CA LYS A 10 20.96 15.02 1.49
C LYS A 10 21.71 14.96 0.16
N ALA A 11 22.34 13.82 -0.14
CA ALA A 11 23.08 13.64 -1.38
C ALA A 11 22.21 13.73 -2.65
N THR A 12 20.93 13.33 -2.54
CA THR A 12 19.96 13.35 -3.65
C THR A 12 19.13 14.64 -3.71
N GLY A 13 19.27 15.56 -2.76
CA GLY A 13 18.47 16.78 -2.67
C GLY A 13 17.04 16.54 -2.15
N ILE A 14 16.66 15.28 -1.83
CA ILE A 14 15.34 14.95 -1.28
C ILE A 14 15.13 15.68 0.05
N TYR A 15 16.16 15.74 0.90
CA TYR A 15 16.08 16.41 2.20
C TYR A 15 15.73 17.89 2.06
N ASP A 16 16.41 18.61 1.16
CA ASP A 16 16.20 20.04 0.97
C ASP A 16 14.83 20.32 0.36
N PHE A 17 14.41 19.49 -0.61
CA PHE A 17 13.07 19.56 -1.17
C PHE A 17 11.99 19.32 -0.11
N MET A 18 12.09 18.25 0.68
CA MET A 18 11.11 17.90 1.71
C MET A 18 10.98 18.95 2.81
N ASN A 19 12.09 19.65 3.14
CA ASN A 19 12.09 20.73 4.13
C ASN A 19 11.74 22.11 3.54
N SER A 20 11.49 22.20 2.24
CA SER A 20 10.94 23.42 1.63
C SER A 20 9.47 23.63 2.00
N ALA A 21 8.97 24.85 1.85
CA ALA A 21 7.57 25.18 2.18
C ALA A 21 6.53 24.32 1.44
N TRP A 22 6.85 23.83 0.26
CA TRP A 22 5.95 23.05 -0.60
C TRP A 22 6.29 21.57 -0.69
N GLY A 23 7.48 21.15 -0.25
CA GLY A 23 7.95 19.77 -0.41
C GLY A 23 7.06 18.76 0.29
N TRP A 24 6.88 18.92 1.61
CA TRP A 24 6.05 17.99 2.39
C TRP A 24 4.59 17.94 1.90
N PRO A 25 3.88 19.07 1.74
CA PRO A 25 2.50 19.06 1.25
C PRO A 25 2.34 18.42 -0.13
N THR A 26 3.30 18.64 -1.03
CA THR A 26 3.28 18.07 -2.38
C THR A 26 3.42 16.55 -2.34
N VAL A 27 4.42 16.04 -1.60
CA VAL A 27 4.66 14.60 -1.50
C VAL A 27 3.51 13.90 -0.79
N GLU A 28 2.94 14.50 0.25
CA GLU A 28 1.77 13.97 0.95
C GLU A 28 0.54 13.91 0.03
N SER A 29 0.29 14.96 -0.75
CA SER A 29 -0.80 14.99 -1.73
C SER A 29 -0.63 13.90 -2.79
N LEU A 30 0.57 13.73 -3.34
CA LEU A 30 0.89 12.66 -4.29
C LEU A 30 0.69 11.28 -3.65
N HIS A 31 1.08 11.11 -2.39
CA HIS A 31 0.87 9.88 -1.65
C HIS A 31 -0.61 9.53 -1.53
N PHE A 32 -1.47 10.50 -1.20
CA PHE A 32 -2.92 10.31 -1.14
C PHE A 32 -3.53 10.03 -2.51
N ILE A 33 -3.08 10.70 -3.57
CA ILE A 33 -3.52 10.41 -4.94
C ILE A 33 -3.15 8.96 -5.32
N GLY A 34 -1.91 8.55 -5.06
CA GLY A 34 -1.46 7.19 -5.28
C GLY A 34 -2.29 6.15 -4.51
N LEU A 35 -2.59 6.43 -3.24
CA LEU A 35 -3.43 5.57 -2.40
C LEU A 35 -4.86 5.47 -2.95
N SER A 36 -5.44 6.59 -3.39
CA SER A 36 -6.78 6.63 -3.96
C SER A 36 -6.89 5.85 -5.27
N LEU A 37 -5.89 5.96 -6.15
CA LEU A 37 -5.80 5.17 -7.38
C LEU A 37 -5.70 3.68 -7.07
N LEU A 38 -4.84 3.31 -6.12
CA LEU A 38 -4.63 1.93 -5.73
C LEU A 38 -5.89 1.30 -5.14
N LEU A 39 -6.47 1.93 -4.12
CA LEU A 39 -7.66 1.41 -3.44
C LEU A 39 -8.90 1.50 -4.33
N GLY A 40 -9.04 2.57 -5.10
CA GLY A 40 -10.15 2.75 -6.02
C GLY A 40 -10.19 1.70 -7.14
N THR A 41 -9.04 1.15 -7.55
CA THR A 41 -9.00 0.14 -8.60
C THR A 41 -8.94 -1.28 -8.05
N VAL A 42 -7.97 -1.59 -7.20
CA VAL A 42 -7.77 -2.92 -6.62
C VAL A 42 -8.89 -3.25 -5.65
N GLY A 43 -9.28 -2.33 -4.77
CA GLY A 43 -10.35 -2.55 -3.79
C GLY A 43 -11.71 -2.79 -4.45
N ILE A 44 -12.05 -2.04 -5.51
CA ILE A 44 -13.31 -2.28 -6.25
C ILE A 44 -13.27 -3.63 -6.96
N PHE A 45 -12.12 -4.02 -7.53
CA PHE A 45 -11.95 -5.34 -8.13
C PHE A 45 -12.14 -6.45 -7.09
N ASP A 46 -11.52 -6.34 -5.92
CA ASP A 46 -11.64 -7.31 -4.83
C ASP A 46 -13.08 -7.43 -4.33
N LEU A 47 -13.76 -6.30 -4.10
CA LEU A 47 -15.18 -6.28 -3.71
C LEU A 47 -16.06 -6.97 -4.76
N ARG A 48 -15.77 -6.75 -6.05
CA ARG A 48 -16.50 -7.41 -7.12
C ARG A 48 -16.29 -8.91 -7.15
N VAL A 49 -15.06 -9.39 -6.90
CA VAL A 49 -14.74 -10.82 -6.76
C VAL A 49 -15.49 -11.43 -5.57
N LEU A 50 -15.66 -10.69 -4.47
CA LEU A 50 -16.44 -11.12 -3.32
C LEU A 50 -17.95 -11.17 -3.57
N GLY A 51 -18.42 -10.59 -4.69
CA GLY A 51 -19.83 -10.63 -5.09
C GLY A 51 -20.57 -9.31 -4.95
N VAL A 52 -19.90 -8.23 -4.56
CA VAL A 52 -20.48 -6.88 -4.56
C VAL A 52 -20.65 -6.39 -5.99
N ALA A 53 -21.79 -5.76 -6.28
CA ALA A 53 -22.14 -5.22 -7.60
C ALA A 53 -21.97 -6.25 -8.75
N PRO A 54 -22.71 -7.37 -8.75
CA PRO A 54 -22.54 -8.48 -9.70
C PRO A 54 -22.78 -8.08 -11.17
N ALA A 55 -23.49 -7.00 -11.42
CA ALA A 55 -23.75 -6.48 -12.76
C ALA A 55 -22.49 -5.93 -13.46
N ILE A 56 -21.43 -5.57 -12.72
CA ILE A 56 -20.21 -5.02 -13.31
C ILE A 56 -19.33 -6.17 -13.82
N PRO A 57 -18.95 -6.19 -15.11
CA PRO A 57 -18.07 -7.24 -15.63
C PRO A 57 -16.66 -7.19 -14.99
N LEU A 58 -16.15 -8.31 -14.48
CA LEU A 58 -14.80 -8.41 -13.91
C LEU A 58 -13.71 -7.95 -14.88
N ARG A 59 -13.86 -8.26 -16.17
CA ARG A 59 -12.91 -7.84 -17.22
C ARG A 59 -12.81 -6.32 -17.36
N ALA A 60 -13.91 -5.61 -17.15
CA ALA A 60 -13.91 -4.13 -17.20
C ALA A 60 -13.10 -3.55 -16.02
N LEU A 61 -13.30 -4.08 -14.82
CA LEU A 61 -12.54 -3.66 -13.63
C LEU A 61 -11.08 -4.05 -13.72
N HIS A 62 -10.77 -5.21 -14.29
CA HIS A 62 -9.38 -5.64 -14.48
C HIS A 62 -8.58 -4.67 -15.36
N ARG A 63 -9.22 -4.01 -16.34
CA ARG A 63 -8.57 -2.98 -17.18
C ARG A 63 -8.11 -1.76 -16.38
N LEU A 64 -8.63 -1.56 -15.18
CA LEU A 64 -8.24 -0.47 -14.29
C LEU A 64 -7.04 -0.82 -13.40
N ILE A 65 -6.68 -2.09 -13.28
CA ILE A 65 -5.56 -2.54 -12.43
C ILE A 65 -4.24 -1.83 -12.72
N PRO A 66 -3.84 -1.53 -13.98
CA PRO A 66 -2.63 -0.76 -14.25
C PRO A 66 -2.58 0.61 -13.53
N PHE A 67 -3.71 1.28 -13.35
CA PHE A 67 -3.79 2.53 -12.59
C PHE A 67 -3.52 2.29 -11.09
N GLY A 68 -3.99 1.15 -10.56
CA GLY A 68 -3.67 0.73 -9.19
C GLY A 68 -2.18 0.44 -9.02
N VAL A 69 -1.56 -0.22 -10.00
CA VAL A 69 -0.10 -0.46 -10.00
C VAL A 69 0.67 0.87 -10.05
N ALA A 70 0.25 1.82 -10.89
CA ALA A 70 0.83 3.16 -10.92
C ALA A 70 0.68 3.88 -9.57
N GLY A 71 -0.51 3.79 -8.95
CA GLY A 71 -0.76 4.31 -7.60
C GLY A 71 0.14 3.67 -6.55
N TYR A 72 0.37 2.36 -6.61
CA TYR A 72 1.32 1.67 -5.74
C TYR A 72 2.74 2.22 -5.91
N PHE A 73 3.18 2.43 -7.14
CA PHE A 73 4.51 2.97 -7.43
C PHE A 73 4.69 4.39 -6.88
N ILE A 74 3.68 5.26 -7.05
CA ILE A 74 3.66 6.60 -6.46
C ILE A 74 3.79 6.51 -4.93
N ASN A 75 3.06 5.59 -4.29
CA ASN A 75 3.14 5.39 -2.84
C ASN A 75 4.50 4.90 -2.37
N VAL A 76 5.16 4.02 -3.12
CA VAL A 76 6.52 3.57 -2.80
C VAL A 76 7.52 4.73 -2.90
N CYS A 77 7.50 5.49 -4.00
CA CYS A 77 8.40 6.62 -4.21
C CYS A 77 8.23 7.69 -3.13
N THR A 78 7.00 8.11 -2.89
CA THR A 78 6.69 9.11 -1.85
C THR A 78 6.98 8.60 -0.45
N GLY A 79 6.75 7.31 -0.18
CA GLY A 79 7.10 6.64 1.06
C GLY A 79 8.62 6.64 1.33
N ILE A 80 9.44 6.40 0.31
CA ILE A 80 10.90 6.51 0.40
C ILE A 80 11.31 7.93 0.76
N MET A 81 10.69 8.94 0.13
CA MET A 81 10.99 10.35 0.45
C MET A 81 10.68 10.68 1.92
N PHE A 82 9.56 10.22 2.47
CA PHE A 82 9.24 10.40 3.88
C PHE A 82 10.28 9.74 4.79
N VAL A 83 10.56 8.45 4.57
CA VAL A 83 11.48 7.67 5.42
C VAL A 83 12.90 8.22 5.39
N THR A 84 13.38 8.64 4.22
CA THR A 84 14.76 9.14 4.09
C THR A 84 14.94 10.55 4.62
N SER A 85 13.87 11.35 4.67
CA SER A 85 13.94 12.73 5.18
C SER A 85 13.84 12.81 6.71
N VAL A 86 13.08 11.90 7.34
CA VAL A 86 12.86 11.88 8.81
C VAL A 86 12.89 10.43 9.30
N PRO A 87 14.05 9.74 9.21
CA PRO A 87 14.15 8.30 9.47
C PRO A 87 13.81 7.91 10.91
N ASP A 88 14.06 8.77 11.89
CA ASP A 88 13.73 8.56 13.30
C ASP A 88 12.24 8.36 13.55
N GLN A 89 11.36 8.99 12.75
CA GLN A 89 9.91 8.86 12.89
C GLN A 89 9.36 7.54 12.34
N TYR A 90 10.11 6.84 11.48
CA TYR A 90 9.62 5.68 10.74
C TYR A 90 10.29 4.37 11.15
N ILE A 91 11.62 4.34 11.28
CA ILE A 91 12.38 3.08 11.41
C ILE A 91 11.93 2.26 12.63
N TYR A 92 11.77 2.90 13.77
CA TYR A 92 11.36 2.24 15.02
C TYR A 92 9.87 2.26 15.28
N ASN A 93 9.09 2.79 14.35
CA ASN A 93 7.65 2.95 14.50
C ASN A 93 6.92 1.62 14.18
N PRO A 94 6.26 0.98 15.16
CA PRO A 94 5.59 -0.31 14.95
C PRO A 94 4.42 -0.22 13.96
N ALA A 95 3.76 0.93 13.88
CA ALA A 95 2.70 1.15 12.91
C ALA A 95 3.26 1.20 11.47
N PHE A 96 4.46 1.79 11.30
CA PHE A 96 5.15 1.76 10.01
C PHE A 96 5.62 0.35 9.64
N GLN A 97 6.18 -0.40 10.59
CA GLN A 97 6.60 -1.78 10.37
C GLN A 97 5.41 -2.69 10.00
N SER A 98 4.28 -2.55 10.70
CA SER A 98 3.04 -3.30 10.38
C SER A 98 2.49 -2.91 9.00
N LYS A 99 2.54 -1.63 8.63
CA LYS A 99 2.20 -1.16 7.28
C LYS A 99 3.05 -1.84 6.20
N LEU A 100 4.38 -1.91 6.40
CA LEU A 100 5.28 -2.57 5.45
C LEU A 100 4.98 -4.07 5.31
N LEU A 101 4.68 -4.76 6.42
CA LEU A 101 4.28 -6.18 6.40
C LEU A 101 2.98 -6.38 5.60
N CYS A 102 1.98 -5.53 5.82
CA CYS A 102 0.73 -5.57 5.07
C CYS A 102 0.95 -5.28 3.57
N MET A 103 1.82 -4.32 3.23
CA MET A 103 2.18 -4.03 1.83
C MET A 103 2.86 -5.22 1.15
N ALA A 104 3.81 -5.85 1.83
CA ALA A 104 4.49 -7.05 1.33
C ALA A 104 3.48 -8.20 1.16
N GLY A 105 2.61 -8.41 2.15
CA GLY A 105 1.53 -9.39 2.08
C GLY A 105 0.58 -9.17 0.91
N ALA A 106 0.16 -7.93 0.66
CA ALA A 106 -0.66 -7.57 -0.50
C ALA A 106 0.05 -7.84 -1.83
N GLY A 107 1.34 -7.52 -1.93
CA GLY A 107 2.14 -7.79 -3.13
C GLY A 107 2.29 -9.28 -3.40
N ILE A 108 2.62 -10.08 -2.39
CA ILE A 108 2.71 -11.54 -2.50
C ILE A 108 1.34 -12.11 -2.88
N ASN A 109 0.28 -11.68 -2.23
CA ASN A 109 -1.09 -12.10 -2.52
C ASN A 109 -1.48 -11.82 -3.97
N MET A 110 -1.14 -10.66 -4.50
CA MET A 110 -1.37 -10.30 -5.90
C MET A 110 -0.64 -11.25 -6.85
N LEU A 111 0.65 -11.53 -6.61
CA LEU A 111 1.43 -12.46 -7.43
C LEU A 111 0.84 -13.86 -7.42
N LEU A 112 0.44 -14.35 -6.25
CA LEU A 112 -0.20 -15.66 -6.10
C LEU A 112 -1.57 -15.70 -6.77
N PHE A 113 -2.38 -14.65 -6.66
CA PHE A 113 -3.66 -14.55 -7.36
C PHE A 113 -3.50 -14.71 -8.87
N TYR A 114 -2.55 -13.99 -9.48
CA TYR A 114 -2.30 -14.09 -10.92
C TYR A 114 -1.78 -15.46 -11.35
N ARG A 115 -1.03 -16.14 -10.50
CA ARG A 115 -0.50 -17.49 -10.80
C ARG A 115 -1.51 -18.61 -10.59
N ILE A 116 -2.42 -18.48 -9.62
CA ILE A 116 -3.23 -19.59 -9.13
C ILE A 116 -4.72 -19.44 -9.49
N ALA A 117 -5.25 -18.23 -9.48
CA ALA A 117 -6.70 -18.02 -9.53
C ALA A 117 -7.18 -17.19 -10.74
N TYR A 118 -6.33 -16.33 -11.29
CA TYR A 118 -6.73 -15.37 -12.32
C TYR A 118 -7.27 -16.05 -13.58
N THR A 119 -6.54 -17.04 -14.11
CA THR A 119 -6.91 -17.71 -15.36
C THR A 119 -8.26 -18.42 -15.22
N ASP A 120 -8.44 -19.15 -14.13
CA ASP A 120 -9.67 -19.90 -13.84
C ASP A 120 -10.86 -18.98 -13.56
N LEU A 121 -10.61 -17.78 -13.01
CA LEU A 121 -11.65 -16.78 -12.74
C LEU A 121 -12.13 -16.08 -14.01
N MET A 122 -11.25 -15.89 -15.01
CA MET A 122 -11.54 -15.10 -16.21
C MET A 122 -12.20 -15.91 -17.34
N VAL A 123 -12.49 -17.19 -17.14
CA VAL A 123 -13.31 -17.99 -18.07
C VAL A 123 -14.78 -17.53 -18.04
N ALA A 124 -15.57 -17.92 -19.06
CA ALA A 124 -16.95 -17.51 -19.18
C ALA A 124 -17.84 -18.00 -18.01
N GLU A 125 -17.58 -19.24 -17.57
CA GLU A 125 -18.27 -19.89 -16.46
C GLU A 125 -17.25 -20.47 -15.47
N PRO A 126 -16.75 -19.68 -14.50
CA PRO A 126 -15.81 -20.16 -13.52
C PRO A 126 -16.42 -21.19 -12.59
N SER A 127 -15.68 -22.27 -12.31
CA SER A 127 -16.12 -23.31 -11.38
C SER A 127 -16.32 -22.75 -9.98
N GLY A 128 -17.16 -23.41 -9.16
CA GLY A 128 -17.37 -23.01 -7.77
C GLY A 128 -16.07 -23.02 -6.94
N LEU A 129 -15.12 -23.88 -7.28
CA LEU A 129 -13.79 -23.93 -6.64
C LEU A 129 -12.94 -22.72 -7.04
N ALA A 130 -12.95 -22.33 -8.33
CA ALA A 130 -12.24 -21.15 -8.83
C ALA A 130 -12.75 -19.87 -8.13
N LEU A 131 -14.07 -19.73 -8.01
CA LEU A 131 -14.68 -18.62 -7.29
C LEU A 131 -14.30 -18.59 -5.81
N LYS A 132 -14.26 -19.72 -5.11
CA LYS A 132 -13.84 -19.80 -3.72
C LYS A 132 -12.38 -19.37 -3.55
N LYS A 133 -11.48 -19.85 -4.41
CA LYS A 133 -10.06 -19.43 -4.39
C LYS A 133 -9.92 -17.94 -4.64
N ALA A 134 -10.56 -17.40 -5.67
CA ALA A 134 -10.50 -15.99 -5.99
C ALA A 134 -11.03 -15.10 -4.85
N ARG A 135 -12.14 -15.49 -4.20
CA ARG A 135 -12.69 -14.79 -3.04
C ARG A 135 -11.74 -14.78 -1.85
N LEU A 136 -11.01 -15.86 -1.61
CA LEU A 136 -10.00 -15.90 -0.55
C LEU A 136 -8.89 -14.88 -0.82
N PHE A 137 -8.36 -14.82 -2.05
CA PHE A 137 -7.35 -13.83 -2.42
C PHE A 137 -7.88 -12.40 -2.29
N ALA A 138 -9.10 -12.14 -2.73
CA ALA A 138 -9.74 -10.82 -2.61
C ALA A 138 -9.91 -10.40 -1.14
N LEU A 139 -10.32 -11.32 -0.26
CA LEU A 139 -10.45 -11.05 1.16
C LEU A 139 -9.11 -10.73 1.81
N ILE A 140 -8.06 -11.53 1.53
CA ILE A 140 -6.70 -11.28 2.04
C ILE A 140 -6.19 -9.92 1.54
N SER A 141 -6.41 -9.59 0.26
CA SER A 141 -6.05 -8.30 -0.33
C SER A 141 -6.69 -7.15 0.44
N LEU A 142 -8.00 -7.18 0.67
CA LEU A 142 -8.71 -6.12 1.40
C LEU A 142 -8.23 -5.99 2.85
N ILE A 143 -7.98 -7.10 3.55
CA ILE A 143 -7.44 -7.07 4.91
C ILE A 143 -6.05 -6.42 4.92
N CYS A 144 -5.17 -6.78 3.98
CA CYS A 144 -3.86 -6.17 3.85
C CYS A 144 -3.96 -4.66 3.58
N TRP A 145 -4.82 -4.22 2.67
CA TRP A 145 -4.99 -2.80 2.36
C TRP A 145 -5.60 -2.00 3.50
N LEU A 146 -6.56 -2.56 4.24
CA LEU A 146 -7.07 -1.96 5.48
C LEU A 146 -5.95 -1.83 6.52
N GLY A 147 -5.09 -2.84 6.65
CA GLY A 147 -3.90 -2.79 7.49
C GLY A 147 -2.92 -1.68 7.06
N VAL A 148 -2.69 -1.50 5.77
CA VAL A 148 -1.85 -0.42 5.22
C VAL A 148 -2.42 0.96 5.56
N ILE A 149 -3.73 1.17 5.38
CA ILE A 149 -4.39 2.45 5.71
C ILE A 149 -4.30 2.72 7.21
N THR A 150 -4.68 1.75 8.02
CA THR A 150 -4.69 1.86 9.48
C THR A 150 -3.27 2.10 10.01
N GLY A 151 -2.30 1.29 9.56
CA GLY A 151 -0.90 1.48 9.92
C GLY A 151 -0.39 2.85 9.52
N GLY A 152 -0.70 3.32 8.30
CA GLY A 152 -0.34 4.65 7.84
C GLY A 152 -0.90 5.77 8.71
N ARG A 153 -2.15 5.65 9.16
CA ARG A 153 -2.78 6.63 10.06
C ARG A 153 -2.19 6.59 11.46
N LEU A 154 -1.85 5.41 11.95
CA LEU A 154 -1.31 5.22 13.30
C LEU A 154 0.14 5.69 13.45
N ILE A 155 0.92 5.86 12.37
CA ILE A 155 2.30 6.35 12.43
C ILE A 155 2.41 7.61 13.30
N THR A 156 1.47 8.52 13.18
CA THR A 156 1.48 9.81 13.92
C THR A 156 1.38 9.65 15.43
N PHE A 157 0.83 8.55 15.93
CA PHE A 157 0.67 8.28 17.36
C PHE A 157 1.89 7.59 17.99
N TYR A 158 2.76 7.01 17.16
CA TYR A 158 3.92 6.24 17.59
C TYR A 158 5.26 6.92 17.23
N ARG A 159 5.26 8.23 16.99
CA ARG A 159 6.51 8.99 16.75
C ARG A 159 7.20 9.39 18.06
N PRO A 160 8.48 9.82 17.97
CA PRO A 160 9.18 10.41 19.13
C PRO A 160 8.42 11.60 19.73
N PRO A 161 8.51 11.82 21.07
CA PRO A 161 9.16 10.94 22.04
C PRO A 161 8.38 9.64 22.27
N TYR A 162 9.07 8.50 22.33
CA TYR A 162 8.47 7.16 22.34
C TYR A 162 7.81 6.78 23.68
N HIS A 163 6.84 7.55 24.15
CA HIS A 163 6.15 7.32 25.43
C HIS A 163 5.47 5.96 25.54
N TRP A 164 5.20 5.32 24.43
CA TRP A 164 4.57 3.98 24.34
C TRP A 164 5.59 2.83 24.47
N CYS A 165 6.89 3.12 24.42
CA CYS A 165 7.95 2.13 24.40
C CYS A 165 8.82 2.27 25.63
N PHE A 166 8.66 1.37 26.62
CA PHE A 166 9.47 1.37 27.85
C PHE A 166 10.90 0.89 27.64
N TRP A 167 11.23 0.35 26.46
CA TRP A 167 12.54 -0.23 26.11
C TRP A 167 13.25 0.52 24.97
N CYS A 168 12.73 1.63 24.49
CA CYS A 168 13.32 2.45 23.41
C CYS A 168 14.18 3.61 23.96
N GLY A 169 14.57 3.57 25.24
CA GLY A 169 15.41 4.59 25.88
C GLY A 169 16.86 4.54 25.48
#